data_87d3ee058d07e0801d0bdac88f6cfb80
#
_entry.id   87d3ee058d07e0801d0bdac88f6cfb80
#
_cell.length_a   1.000
_cell.length_b   1.000
_cell.length_c   1.000
_cell.angle_alpha   90.00
_cell.angle_beta   90.00
_cell.angle_gamma   90.00
#
_symmetry.space_group_name_H-M   'P 1'
#
loop_
_entity.id
_entity.type
_entity.pdbx_description
1 polymer ?
#
loop_
_entity_poly.entity_id
_entity_poly.type
_entity_poly.pdbx_seq_one_letter_code
_entity_poly.pdbx_strand_id
1 'polypeptide(L)' 'MNRGTVVKSMAGRDAGRFLVVVSCEADRVLVADGKVRKLTNPKHKNIRHLQKTQQNIDLEMIHSDKALRKALTMLDLI' A
#
# COMPACT_ATOMS: atom_id res chain seq x y z
N MET A 1 -5.55 -8.83 -6.30
CA MET A 1 -4.48 -7.85 -5.99
C MET A 1 -3.19 -8.58 -5.77
N ASN A 2 -2.14 -8.10 -6.38
CA ASN A 2 -0.82 -8.71 -6.25
C ASN A 2 0.07 -7.87 -5.35
N ARG A 3 1.13 -8.49 -4.83
CA ARG A 3 2.16 -7.77 -4.11
C ARG A 3 2.72 -6.66 -4.99
N GLY A 4 2.80 -5.44 -4.46
CA GLY A 4 3.27 -4.28 -5.21
C GLY A 4 2.17 -3.44 -5.84
N THR A 5 0.94 -3.95 -5.90
CA THR A 5 -0.18 -3.15 -6.40
C THR A 5 -0.42 -1.95 -5.49
N VAL A 6 -0.54 -0.76 -6.08
CA VAL A 6 -0.93 0.43 -5.33
C VAL A 6 -2.46 0.46 -5.25
N VAL A 7 -2.96 0.69 -4.03
CA VAL A 7 -4.39 0.71 -3.75
C VAL A 7 -4.74 1.99 -2.99
N LYS A 8 -5.99 2.41 -3.10
CA LYS A 8 -6.53 3.52 -2.33
C LYS A 8 -7.44 2.98 -1.24
N SER A 9 -7.21 3.41 -0.01
CA SER A 9 -8.10 3.05 1.09
C SER A 9 -9.40 3.81 0.97
N MET A 10 -10.53 3.11 1.05
CA MET A 10 -11.86 3.69 0.88
C MET A 10 -12.62 3.76 2.20
N ALA A 11 -12.07 3.25 3.29
CA ALA A 11 -12.74 3.23 4.58
C ALA A 11 -11.74 3.29 5.72
N GLY A 12 -12.21 3.67 6.91
CA GLY A 12 -11.41 3.73 8.10
C GLY A 12 -10.64 5.05 8.21
N ARG A 13 -9.70 5.11 9.15
CA ARG A 13 -8.94 6.33 9.44
C ARG A 13 -8.01 6.73 8.32
N ASP A 14 -7.62 5.80 7.47
CA ASP A 14 -6.73 6.03 6.35
C ASP A 14 -7.48 6.20 5.03
N ALA A 15 -8.79 6.42 5.07
CA ALA A 15 -9.61 6.65 3.88
C ALA A 15 -9.02 7.79 3.04
N GLY A 16 -8.91 7.56 1.75
CA GLY A 16 -8.32 8.50 0.80
C GLY A 16 -6.82 8.38 0.64
N ARG A 17 -6.13 7.61 1.48
CA ARG A 17 -4.70 7.41 1.37
C ARG A 17 -4.37 6.31 0.37
N PHE A 18 -3.23 6.46 -0.27
CA PHE A 18 -2.68 5.43 -1.15
C PHE A 18 -1.67 4.58 -0.39
N LEU A 19 -1.75 3.28 -0.59
CA LEU A 19 -0.90 2.30 0.07
C LEU A 19 -0.45 1.27 -0.97
N VAL A 20 0.56 0.48 -0.61
CA VAL A 20 1.01 -0.61 -1.47
C VAL A 20 0.67 -1.95 -0.81
N VAL A 21 0.27 -2.92 -1.62
CA VAL A 21 0.00 -4.28 -1.15
C VAL A 21 1.33 -4.96 -0.87
N VAL A 22 1.54 -5.36 0.38
CA VAL A 22 2.71 -6.11 0.82
C VAL A 22 2.48 -7.61 0.63
N SER A 23 1.30 -8.07 0.99
CA SER A 23 0.88 -9.45 0.75
C SER A 23 -0.63 -9.52 0.66
N CYS A 24 -1.15 -10.59 0.06
CA CYS A 24 -2.58 -10.78 -0.11
C CYS A 24 -2.92 -12.24 0.17
N GLU A 25 -3.84 -12.47 1.11
CA GLU A 25 -4.36 -13.79 1.44
C GLU A 25 -5.88 -13.73 1.46
N ALA A 26 -6.54 -14.51 0.60
CA ALA A 26 -7.99 -14.55 0.50
C ALA A 26 -8.55 -13.12 0.34
N ASP A 27 -9.38 -12.67 1.29
CA ASP A 27 -9.98 -11.34 1.26
C ASP A 27 -9.26 -10.35 2.17
N ARG A 28 -8.14 -10.75 2.79
CA ARG A 28 -7.34 -9.90 3.66
C ARG A 28 -6.04 -9.52 2.97
N VAL A 29 -5.70 -8.24 3.09
CA VAL A 29 -4.54 -7.68 2.42
C VAL A 29 -3.70 -6.93 3.44
N LEU A 30 -2.38 -7.16 3.41
CA LEU A 30 -1.44 -6.38 4.19
C LEU A 30 -0.97 -5.21 3.34
N VAL A 31 -1.09 -4.00 3.87
CA VAL A 31 -0.75 -2.76 3.14
C VAL A 31 0.18 -1.88 3.96
N ALA A 32 0.98 -1.08 3.25
CA ALA A 32 1.91 -0.14 3.87
C ALA A 32 2.04 1.11 3.00
N ASP A 33 2.44 2.22 3.63
CA ASP A 33 2.74 3.48 2.93
C ASP A 33 4.11 4.05 3.29
N GLY A 34 4.80 3.44 4.23
CA GLY A 34 6.11 3.89 4.71
C GLY A 34 6.05 5.09 5.65
N LYS A 35 4.86 5.58 5.99
CA LYS A 35 4.68 6.73 6.86
C LYS A 35 3.92 6.35 8.13
N VAL A 36 2.61 6.17 8.03
CA VAL A 36 1.76 5.73 9.13
C VAL A 36 1.81 4.21 9.24
N ARG A 37 1.80 3.52 8.12
CA ARG A 37 1.86 2.05 8.06
C ARG A 37 3.20 1.62 7.48
N LYS A 38 4.10 1.21 8.36
CA LYS A 38 5.48 0.88 7.98
C LYS A 38 5.57 -0.54 7.41
N LEU A 39 6.60 -0.76 6.61
CA LEU A 39 6.85 -2.08 6.01
C LEU A 39 7.05 -3.17 7.06
N THR A 40 7.64 -2.82 8.21
CA THR A 40 7.87 -3.76 9.30
C THR A 40 6.61 -4.06 10.12
N ASN A 41 5.57 -3.24 9.94
CA ASN A 41 4.31 -3.39 10.65
C ASN A 41 3.15 -2.97 9.75
N PRO A 42 2.94 -3.68 8.64
CA PRO A 42 1.86 -3.35 7.73
C PRO A 42 0.50 -3.57 8.38
N LYS A 43 -0.51 -2.92 7.82
CA LYS A 43 -1.87 -3.03 8.34
C LYS A 43 -2.66 -4.06 7.56
N HIS A 44 -3.45 -4.85 8.28
CA HIS A 44 -4.46 -5.72 7.67
C HIS A 44 -5.65 -4.88 7.22
N LYS A 45 -6.06 -5.06 5.98
CA LYS A 45 -7.24 -4.42 5.41
C LYS A 45 -8.11 -5.47 4.74
N ASN A 46 -9.43 -5.27 4.83
CA ASN A 46 -10.37 -6.05 4.03
C ASN A 46 -10.28 -5.57 2.58
N ILE A 47 -10.20 -6.50 1.65
CA ILE A 47 -10.08 -6.19 0.22
C ILE A 47 -11.24 -5.30 -0.27
N ARG A 48 -12.40 -5.41 0.34
CA ARG A 48 -13.57 -4.59 0.00
C ARG A 48 -13.40 -3.11 0.29
N HIS A 49 -12.45 -2.77 1.19
CA HIS A 49 -12.17 -1.39 1.56
C HIS A 49 -11.04 -0.78 0.74
N LEU A 50 -10.58 -1.48 -0.29
CA LEU A 50 -9.47 -1.05 -1.12
C LEU A 50 -9.91 -0.90 -2.56
N GLN A 51 -9.52 0.21 -3.17
CA GLN A 51 -9.69 0.43 -4.59
C GLN A 51 -8.36 0.21 -5.29
N LYS A 52 -8.31 -0.78 -6.16
CA LYS A 52 -7.11 -1.09 -6.95
C LYS A 52 -6.85 0.04 -7.94
N THR A 53 -5.58 0.45 -8.06
CA THR A 53 -5.14 1.35 -9.11
C THR A 53 -4.41 0.54 -10.18
N GLN A 54 -4.01 1.21 -11.26
CA GLN A 54 -3.18 0.59 -12.31
C GLN A 54 -1.68 0.75 -12.02
N GLN A 55 -1.34 1.36 -10.89
CA GLN A 55 0.05 1.60 -10.52
C GLN A 55 0.60 0.41 -9.73
N ASN A 56 1.88 0.12 -9.94
CA ASN A 56 2.58 -0.92 -9.23
C ASN A 56 3.94 -0.41 -8.77
N ILE A 57 4.38 -0.91 -7.63
CA ILE A 57 5.72 -0.65 -7.09
C ILE A 57 6.43 -1.98 -6.96
N ASP A 58 7.66 -2.06 -7.47
CA ASP A 58 8.48 -3.25 -7.31
C ASP A 58 9.06 -3.28 -5.90
N LEU A 59 8.42 -4.02 -5.00
CA LEU A 59 8.83 -4.08 -3.60
C LEU A 59 10.20 -4.74 -3.41
N GLU A 60 10.69 -5.49 -4.39
CA GLU A 60 12.05 -6.03 -4.34
C GLU A 60 13.11 -4.92 -4.34
N MET A 61 12.75 -3.75 -4.88
CA MET A 61 13.62 -2.59 -4.94
C MET A 61 13.42 -1.64 -3.76
N ILE A 62 12.48 -1.94 -2.86
CA ILE A 62 12.14 -1.07 -1.73
C ILE A 62 12.71 -1.69 -0.45
N HIS A 63 13.71 -1.05 0.13
CA HIS A 63 14.41 -1.57 1.31
C HIS A 63 14.19 -0.72 2.57
N SER A 64 13.34 0.30 2.48
CA SER A 64 13.06 1.16 3.63
C SER A 64 11.72 1.86 3.47
N ASP A 65 11.18 2.34 4.58
CA ASP A 65 9.95 3.14 4.55
C ASP A 65 10.15 4.45 3.80
N LYS A 66 11.35 5.04 3.93
CA LYS A 66 11.69 6.26 3.20
C LYS A 66 11.64 6.02 1.69
N ALA A 67 12.17 4.90 1.22
CA ALA A 67 12.14 4.54 -0.19
C ALA A 67 10.70 4.32 -0.65
N LEU A 68 9.86 3.70 0.18
CA LEU A 68 8.44 3.49 -0.15
C LEU A 68 7.71 4.83 -0.27
N ARG A 69 7.89 5.74 0.70
CA ARG A 69 7.30 7.08 0.62
C ARG A 69 7.70 7.80 -0.66
N LYS A 70 8.98 7.72 -0.99
CA LYS A 70 9.49 8.36 -2.20
C LYS A 70 8.87 7.78 -3.46
N ALA A 71 8.73 6.46 -3.51
CA ALA A 71 8.11 5.79 -4.65
C ALA A 71 6.66 6.22 -4.84
N LEU A 72 5.88 6.29 -3.75
CA LEU A 72 4.49 6.75 -3.80
C LEU A 72 4.41 8.22 -4.24
N THR A 73 5.33 9.06 -3.76
CA THR A 73 5.38 10.46 -4.16
C THR A 73 5.68 10.60 -5.66
N MET A 74 6.60 9.78 -6.17
CA MET A 74 6.96 9.81 -7.58
C MET A 74 5.82 9.39 -8.49
N LEU A 75 4.85 8.64 -7.98
CA LEU A 75 3.65 8.27 -8.71
C LEU A 75 2.55 9.33 -8.61
N ASP A 76 2.86 10.47 -7.99
CA ASP A 76 1.91 11.58 -7.78
C ASP A 76 0.71 11.18 -6.92
N LEU A 77 0.90 10.25 -6.00
CA LEU A 77 -0.20 9.75 -5.19
C LEU A 77 -0.23 10.32 -3.77
N ILE A 78 0.85 10.95 -3.35
CA ILE A 78 0.91 11.58 -2.01
C ILE A 78 1.72 12.87 -2.07
#